data_ee92955cdf35b6bbfbdbde231f36c708
#
_entry.id   ee92955cdf35b6bbfbdbde231f36c708
#
_cell.length_a   1.000
_cell.length_b   1.000
_cell.length_c   1.000
_cell.angle_alpha   90.00
_cell.angle_beta   90.00
_cell.angle_gamma   90.00
#
_symmetry.space_group_name_H-M   'P 1'
#
loop_
_entity.id
_entity.type
_entity.pdbx_description
1 polymer ?
#
loop_
_entity_poly.entity_id
_entity_poly.type
_entity_poly.pdbx_seq_one_letter_code
_entity_poly.pdbx_strand_id
1 'polypeptide(L)'
;MEKLWLKSYEQGVNSEIDISQYSSISDVFRQSVEKFADKPAFQNMGKTLTYAEVGKLATDFASYLQNVLKLPRGERVAIMMPNVLQYPIALFGILQAGLVAVNTNPLYTPRELEHQLKDSGATTIVVLENFANTLELVLPRTQIKHVIVASVGEMFGMIKGALMNFVIRKVKKMVPEYRIPNTVTFQTALKQGAANSFKPVELTRDDTALLQYTGGTTGLAKGAVLSHGNICANMLQAKEWIKNSLHEGKETVIAALPLYHIFALTVNLMIFANTGSKIILITNPRDMKGFVGELKKEPISVFIGVNTLFNAMVNRPDFAEVDFSRLKLTLGGGMATQRAVAEKWKKITGTPIVEAYGLTEASPGVCCNPLNIEAYSGGIGLPVPSTEVELRDADGKEVPIGQPGELWVRGPQVMKGYWNRPEETAKAIDARGFLETGDIAVMDEKGWLKLVDRKKDLIVVSGFNVYPNEIEEVVAVNDKVLEVACIGVPNEKTGEALKVFVVKKDSSLTKEELIEFCRSELTAYKVPKDIEFRDELPKSNVGKILRRELREQAQNK
;
A
#
# COMPACT_ATOMS: atom_id res chain seq x y z
N MET A 1 -2.39 -6.99 -28.31
CA MET A 1 -1.85 -8.32 -27.89
C MET A 1 -3.01 -9.27 -27.62
N GLU A 2 -2.94 -10.54 -28.04
CA GLU A 2 -3.94 -11.55 -27.65
C GLU A 2 -3.89 -11.73 -26.13
N LYS A 3 -5.06 -11.89 -25.47
CA LYS A 3 -5.15 -12.07 -24.00
C LYS A 3 -4.73 -13.48 -23.60
N LEU A 4 -3.46 -13.84 -23.84
CA LEU A 4 -2.91 -15.20 -23.61
C LEU A 4 -3.09 -15.67 -22.18
N TRP A 5 -3.01 -14.76 -21.20
CA TRP A 5 -3.12 -15.04 -19.77
C TRP A 5 -4.44 -15.65 -19.34
N LEU A 6 -5.52 -15.45 -20.11
CA LEU A 6 -6.84 -16.00 -19.77
C LEU A 6 -6.85 -17.54 -19.75
N LYS A 7 -5.98 -18.18 -20.53
CA LYS A 7 -5.82 -19.65 -20.58
C LYS A 7 -5.12 -20.19 -19.33
N SER A 8 -4.42 -19.31 -18.59
CA SER A 8 -3.64 -19.65 -17.39
C SER A 8 -4.37 -19.30 -16.08
N TYR A 9 -5.60 -18.78 -16.16
CA TYR A 9 -6.40 -18.52 -14.97
C TYR A 9 -6.74 -19.82 -14.23
N GLU A 10 -6.78 -19.74 -12.89
CA GLU A 10 -7.25 -20.84 -12.07
C GLU A 10 -8.71 -21.22 -12.47
N GLN A 11 -8.98 -22.52 -12.51
CA GLN A 11 -10.30 -23.00 -12.88
C GLN A 11 -11.39 -22.36 -12.01
N GLY A 12 -12.42 -21.85 -12.63
CA GLY A 12 -13.54 -21.19 -11.98
C GLY A 12 -13.36 -19.68 -11.77
N VAL A 13 -12.17 -19.10 -11.98
CA VAL A 13 -11.96 -17.65 -11.98
C VAL A 13 -12.46 -17.07 -13.28
N ASN A 14 -13.41 -16.13 -13.21
CA ASN A 14 -13.95 -15.45 -14.38
C ASN A 14 -12.94 -14.48 -14.98
N SER A 15 -12.95 -14.34 -16.32
CA SER A 15 -12.09 -13.38 -17.02
C SER A 15 -12.55 -11.92 -16.83
N GLU A 16 -13.80 -11.71 -16.43
CA GLU A 16 -14.40 -10.40 -16.27
C GLU A 16 -15.18 -10.29 -14.97
N ILE A 17 -15.29 -9.07 -14.45
CA ILE A 17 -16.10 -8.72 -13.29
C ILE A 17 -17.36 -7.97 -13.71
N ASP A 18 -18.42 -8.10 -12.94
CA ASP A 18 -19.60 -7.26 -13.04
C ASP A 18 -19.50 -6.07 -12.08
N ILE A 19 -19.11 -4.91 -12.61
CA ILE A 19 -18.99 -3.67 -11.84
C ILE A 19 -20.35 -3.06 -11.46
N SER A 20 -21.47 -3.55 -12.02
CA SER A 20 -22.81 -3.04 -11.73
C SER A 20 -23.33 -3.46 -10.34
N GLN A 21 -22.68 -4.43 -9.69
CA GLN A 21 -23.07 -4.95 -8.37
C GLN A 21 -23.11 -3.85 -7.29
N TYR A 22 -22.28 -2.80 -7.43
CA TYR A 22 -22.22 -1.71 -6.46
C TYR A 22 -22.24 -0.36 -7.17
N SER A 23 -23.02 0.57 -6.61
CA SER A 23 -23.05 1.96 -7.09
C SER A 23 -21.87 2.79 -6.57
N SER A 24 -21.32 2.43 -5.40
CA SER A 24 -20.26 3.17 -4.72
C SER A 24 -19.60 2.33 -3.62
N ILE A 25 -18.48 2.80 -3.08
CA ILE A 25 -17.85 2.23 -1.87
C ILE A 25 -18.81 2.29 -0.67
N SER A 26 -19.62 3.35 -0.58
CA SER A 26 -20.62 3.48 0.48
C SER A 26 -21.69 2.40 0.40
N ASP A 27 -22.07 2.00 -0.82
CA ASP A 27 -22.99 0.90 -1.05
C ASP A 27 -22.35 -0.46 -0.67
N VAL A 28 -21.09 -0.69 -1.07
CA VAL A 28 -20.31 -1.86 -0.63
C VAL A 28 -20.30 -1.97 0.90
N PHE A 29 -19.98 -0.87 1.58
CA PHE A 29 -19.90 -0.85 3.04
C PHE A 29 -21.26 -1.10 3.70
N ARG A 30 -22.33 -0.45 3.22
CA ARG A 30 -23.70 -0.64 3.70
C ARG A 30 -24.13 -2.10 3.60
N GLN A 31 -23.97 -2.71 2.42
CA GLN A 31 -24.32 -4.13 2.21
C GLN A 31 -23.47 -5.06 3.10
N SER A 32 -22.20 -4.75 3.32
CA SER A 32 -21.32 -5.53 4.21
C SER A 32 -21.77 -5.43 5.67
N VAL A 33 -22.14 -4.24 6.15
CA VAL A 33 -22.68 -4.01 7.49
C VAL A 33 -24.00 -4.78 7.70
N GLU A 34 -24.90 -4.74 6.73
CA GLU A 34 -26.17 -5.46 6.78
C GLU A 34 -25.95 -6.99 6.80
N LYS A 35 -25.07 -7.51 5.93
CA LYS A 35 -24.82 -8.95 5.78
C LYS A 35 -24.07 -9.55 6.97
N PHE A 36 -23.14 -8.80 7.57
CA PHE A 36 -22.21 -9.30 8.59
C PHE A 36 -22.34 -8.59 9.94
N ALA A 37 -23.49 -7.99 10.25
CA ALA A 37 -23.73 -7.07 11.38
C ALA A 37 -23.04 -7.49 12.70
N ASP A 38 -23.25 -8.74 13.12
CA ASP A 38 -22.76 -9.24 14.41
C ASP A 38 -21.34 -9.80 14.38
N LYS A 39 -20.72 -9.87 13.18
CA LYS A 39 -19.35 -10.38 13.05
C LYS A 39 -18.32 -9.32 13.49
N PRO A 40 -17.17 -9.75 14.04
CA PRO A 40 -16.04 -8.86 14.28
C PRO A 40 -15.55 -8.28 12.97
N ALA A 41 -15.43 -6.95 12.89
CA ALA A 41 -14.94 -6.22 11.73
C ALA A 41 -13.49 -5.80 11.92
N PHE A 42 -13.23 -4.95 12.91
CA PHE A 42 -11.90 -4.40 13.16
C PHE A 42 -11.47 -4.64 14.60
N GLN A 43 -10.23 -5.07 14.76
CA GLN A 43 -9.57 -5.19 16.05
C GLN A 43 -8.31 -4.35 16.10
N ASN A 44 -8.08 -3.65 17.22
CA ASN A 44 -6.83 -2.94 17.49
C ASN A 44 -6.51 -3.01 18.98
N MET A 45 -5.30 -3.41 19.35
CA MET A 45 -4.82 -3.50 20.75
C MET A 45 -5.83 -4.21 21.69
N GLY A 46 -6.48 -5.28 21.20
CA GLY A 46 -7.43 -6.10 21.94
C GLY A 46 -8.86 -5.52 22.05
N LYS A 47 -9.16 -4.37 21.46
CA LYS A 47 -10.54 -3.87 21.29
C LYS A 47 -11.05 -4.27 19.92
N THR A 48 -12.18 -4.96 19.89
CA THR A 48 -12.88 -5.36 18.67
C THR A 48 -14.16 -4.55 18.52
N LEU A 49 -14.47 -4.14 17.29
CA LEU A 49 -15.75 -3.59 16.86
C LEU A 49 -16.40 -4.55 15.87
N THR A 50 -17.71 -4.72 15.97
CA THR A 50 -18.50 -5.47 14.98
C THR A 50 -18.78 -4.59 13.75
N TYR A 51 -19.26 -5.22 12.66
CA TYR A 51 -19.70 -4.49 11.47
C TYR A 51 -20.81 -3.50 11.80
N ALA A 52 -21.79 -3.88 12.61
CA ALA A 52 -22.87 -3.00 13.05
C ALA A 52 -22.34 -1.79 13.84
N GLU A 53 -21.40 -2.00 14.77
CA GLU A 53 -20.80 -0.91 15.55
C GLU A 53 -20.02 0.05 14.66
N VAL A 54 -19.21 -0.46 13.70
CA VAL A 54 -18.48 0.38 12.75
C VAL A 54 -19.45 1.12 11.83
N GLY A 55 -20.50 0.45 11.35
CA GLY A 55 -21.54 1.04 10.52
C GLY A 55 -22.23 2.22 11.22
N LYS A 56 -22.62 2.02 12.48
CA LYS A 56 -23.21 3.08 13.31
C LYS A 56 -22.26 4.26 13.49
N LEU A 57 -21.02 4.01 13.90
CA LEU A 57 -20.04 5.07 14.15
C LEU A 57 -19.67 5.84 12.87
N ALA A 58 -19.57 5.15 11.73
CA ALA A 58 -19.33 5.79 10.45
C ALA A 58 -20.51 6.68 10.02
N THR A 59 -21.75 6.23 10.27
CA THR A 59 -22.95 7.03 10.01
C THR A 59 -23.04 8.24 10.96
N ASP A 60 -22.71 8.06 12.23
CA ASP A 60 -22.63 9.17 13.19
C ASP A 60 -21.60 10.22 12.73
N PHE A 61 -20.43 9.77 12.24
CA PHE A 61 -19.41 10.66 11.70
C PHE A 61 -19.86 11.34 10.41
N ALA A 62 -20.50 10.62 9.49
CA ALA A 62 -21.08 11.19 8.27
C ALA A 62 -22.11 12.28 8.60
N SER A 63 -22.98 12.02 9.58
CA SER A 63 -23.96 12.98 10.07
C SER A 63 -23.31 14.25 10.65
N TYR A 64 -22.21 14.11 11.37
CA TYR A 64 -21.43 15.25 11.86
C TYR A 64 -20.91 16.13 10.72
N LEU A 65 -20.28 15.52 9.72
CA LEU A 65 -19.74 16.23 8.56
C LEU A 65 -20.86 16.95 7.77
N GLN A 66 -22.01 16.29 7.62
CA GLN A 66 -23.16 16.80 6.88
C GLN A 66 -23.95 17.88 7.63
N ASN A 67 -24.26 17.65 8.90
CA ASN A 67 -25.25 18.46 9.63
C ASN A 67 -24.60 19.51 10.55
N VAL A 68 -23.43 19.21 11.12
CA VAL A 68 -22.74 20.12 12.04
C VAL A 68 -21.73 20.98 11.26
N LEU A 69 -20.84 20.38 10.49
CA LEU A 69 -19.87 21.11 9.66
C LEU A 69 -20.48 21.64 8.36
N LYS A 70 -21.60 21.06 7.91
CA LYS A 70 -22.33 21.42 6.68
C LYS A 70 -21.44 21.43 5.44
N LEU A 71 -20.56 20.43 5.33
CA LEU A 71 -19.66 20.29 4.20
C LEU A 71 -20.46 20.00 2.92
N PRO A 72 -20.21 20.71 1.81
CA PRO A 72 -20.86 20.43 0.55
C PRO A 72 -20.35 19.12 -0.07
N ARG A 73 -21.20 18.45 -0.87
CA ARG A 73 -20.82 17.24 -1.62
C ARG A 73 -19.52 17.48 -2.40
N GLY A 74 -18.63 16.48 -2.41
CA GLY A 74 -17.34 16.53 -3.10
C GLY A 74 -16.26 17.34 -2.35
N GLU A 75 -16.54 17.88 -1.16
CA GLU A 75 -15.53 18.54 -0.33
C GLU A 75 -14.47 17.52 0.12
N ARG A 76 -13.21 17.96 0.23
CA ARG A 76 -12.07 17.11 0.58
C ARG A 76 -11.81 17.12 2.07
N VAL A 77 -11.72 15.90 2.63
CA VAL A 77 -11.43 15.69 4.05
C VAL A 77 -10.16 14.84 4.16
N ALA A 78 -9.12 15.40 4.75
CA ALA A 78 -7.86 14.70 4.98
C ALA A 78 -7.95 13.75 6.18
N ILE A 79 -7.35 12.56 6.06
CA ILE A 79 -7.22 11.58 7.15
C ILE A 79 -5.73 11.37 7.42
N MET A 80 -5.24 11.83 8.56
CA MET A 80 -3.82 11.77 8.95
C MET A 80 -3.66 10.93 10.21
N MET A 81 -3.70 9.62 10.06
CA MET A 81 -3.53 8.67 11.17
C MET A 81 -3.03 7.30 10.69
N PRO A 82 -2.33 6.54 11.56
CA PRO A 82 -1.94 5.16 11.28
C PRO A 82 -3.15 4.22 11.42
N ASN A 83 -2.89 2.90 11.41
CA ASN A 83 -3.92 1.88 11.58
C ASN A 83 -4.47 1.87 13.02
N VAL A 84 -5.53 2.62 13.23
CA VAL A 84 -6.32 2.70 14.48
C VAL A 84 -7.81 2.53 14.15
N LEU A 85 -8.64 2.21 15.15
CA LEU A 85 -10.08 1.97 14.93
C LEU A 85 -10.81 3.19 14.32
N GLN A 86 -10.31 4.38 14.56
CA GLN A 86 -10.88 5.62 14.02
C GLN A 86 -10.70 5.74 12.50
N TYR A 87 -9.67 5.10 11.91
CA TYR A 87 -9.40 5.21 10.48
C TYR A 87 -10.56 4.68 9.61
N PRO A 88 -11.00 3.42 9.73
CA PRO A 88 -12.14 2.91 8.94
C PRO A 88 -13.43 3.68 9.23
N ILE A 89 -13.67 4.11 10.48
CA ILE A 89 -14.84 4.92 10.84
C ILE A 89 -14.82 6.26 10.11
N ALA A 90 -13.70 6.97 10.12
CA ALA A 90 -13.54 8.24 9.43
C ALA A 90 -13.67 8.07 7.91
N LEU A 91 -12.99 7.09 7.32
CA LEU A 91 -13.03 6.82 5.90
C LEU A 91 -14.47 6.57 5.41
N PHE A 92 -15.14 5.58 6.00
CA PHE A 92 -16.49 5.24 5.57
C PHE A 92 -17.50 6.36 5.87
N GLY A 93 -17.31 7.12 6.96
CA GLY A 93 -18.14 8.29 7.27
C GLY A 93 -17.98 9.41 6.24
N ILE A 94 -16.75 9.73 5.81
CA ILE A 94 -16.47 10.71 4.76
C ILE A 94 -17.15 10.28 3.45
N LEU A 95 -16.96 9.02 3.05
CA LEU A 95 -17.51 8.52 1.79
C LEU A 95 -19.05 8.48 1.82
N GLN A 96 -19.67 8.07 2.93
CA GLN A 96 -21.14 8.09 3.08
C GLN A 96 -21.72 9.51 3.00
N ALA A 97 -20.99 10.49 3.50
CA ALA A 97 -21.40 11.90 3.42
C ALA A 97 -21.27 12.50 2.01
N GLY A 98 -20.81 11.72 1.03
CA GLY A 98 -20.58 12.19 -0.35
C GLY A 98 -19.36 13.10 -0.49
N LEU A 99 -18.37 12.92 0.39
CA LEU A 99 -17.15 13.70 0.45
C LEU A 99 -15.97 12.90 -0.10
N VAL A 100 -14.88 13.58 -0.42
CA VAL A 100 -13.66 12.98 -0.96
C VAL A 100 -12.63 12.78 0.16
N ALA A 101 -12.18 11.55 0.38
CA ALA A 101 -11.14 11.29 1.36
C ALA A 101 -9.75 11.57 0.76
N VAL A 102 -8.91 12.30 1.50
CA VAL A 102 -7.52 12.58 1.16
C VAL A 102 -6.63 11.84 2.15
N ASN A 103 -6.15 10.68 1.74
CA ASN A 103 -5.27 9.89 2.60
C ASN A 103 -3.93 10.59 2.77
N THR A 104 -3.59 10.89 4.02
CA THR A 104 -2.42 11.68 4.39
C THR A 104 -1.49 10.86 5.27
N ASN A 105 -0.24 10.76 4.87
CA ASN A 105 0.77 10.07 5.64
C ASN A 105 1.07 10.82 6.94
N PRO A 106 0.86 10.20 8.13
CA PRO A 106 1.10 10.86 9.41
C PRO A 106 2.57 11.19 9.68
N LEU A 107 3.49 10.58 8.92
CA LEU A 107 4.93 10.81 9.06
C LEU A 107 5.48 11.83 8.05
N TYR A 108 4.62 12.54 7.35
CA TYR A 108 5.06 13.62 6.46
C TYR A 108 5.78 14.73 7.24
N THR A 109 6.83 15.26 6.62
CA THR A 109 7.45 16.51 7.04
C THR A 109 6.46 17.67 6.90
N PRO A 110 6.67 18.79 7.60
CA PRO A 110 5.81 19.97 7.42
C PRO A 110 5.69 20.40 5.96
N ARG A 111 6.78 20.33 5.18
CA ARG A 111 6.79 20.69 3.75
C ARG A 111 5.89 19.78 2.91
N GLU A 112 5.96 18.48 3.12
CA GLU A 112 5.14 17.50 2.40
C GLU A 112 3.66 17.63 2.77
N LEU A 113 3.37 17.81 4.06
CA LEU A 113 2.00 17.99 4.55
C LEU A 113 1.39 19.29 4.00
N GLU A 114 2.12 20.40 4.04
CA GLU A 114 1.68 21.68 3.48
C GLU A 114 1.36 21.54 1.99
N HIS A 115 2.26 20.91 1.22
CA HIS A 115 2.04 20.67 -0.19
C HIS A 115 0.75 19.89 -0.45
N GLN A 116 0.55 18.75 0.22
CA GLN A 116 -0.62 17.91 0.00
C GLN A 116 -1.92 18.63 0.38
N LEU A 117 -1.96 19.31 1.53
CA LEU A 117 -3.16 20.02 1.97
C LEU A 117 -3.53 21.18 1.05
N LYS A 118 -2.55 21.91 0.53
CA LYS A 118 -2.76 22.97 -0.47
C LYS A 118 -3.24 22.43 -1.81
N ASP A 119 -2.53 21.42 -2.34
CA ASP A 119 -2.81 20.86 -3.66
C ASP A 119 -4.18 20.15 -3.70
N SER A 120 -4.52 19.39 -2.66
CA SER A 120 -5.84 18.75 -2.55
C SER A 120 -6.97 19.73 -2.31
N GLY A 121 -6.68 20.92 -1.75
CA GLY A 121 -7.68 21.89 -1.32
C GLY A 121 -8.55 21.37 -0.19
N ALA A 122 -8.06 20.46 0.65
CA ALA A 122 -8.79 19.96 1.80
C ALA A 122 -9.12 21.09 2.79
N THR A 123 -10.37 21.12 3.25
CA THR A 123 -10.84 22.14 4.23
C THR A 123 -11.03 21.55 5.62
N THR A 124 -11.03 20.25 5.74
CA THR A 124 -11.20 19.51 7.00
C THR A 124 -10.12 18.46 7.11
N ILE A 125 -9.60 18.24 8.33
CA ILE A 125 -8.65 17.18 8.62
C ILE A 125 -9.04 16.41 9.88
N VAL A 126 -8.95 15.08 9.81
CA VAL A 126 -8.99 14.17 10.96
C VAL A 126 -7.56 13.73 11.23
N VAL A 127 -7.01 14.10 12.38
CA VAL A 127 -5.61 13.85 12.72
C VAL A 127 -5.49 13.11 14.06
N LEU A 128 -4.59 12.12 14.14
CA LEU A 128 -4.23 11.55 15.43
C LEU A 128 -3.34 12.53 16.20
N GLU A 129 -3.62 12.77 17.48
CA GLU A 129 -2.94 13.77 18.32
C GLU A 129 -1.40 13.67 18.31
N ASN A 130 -0.87 12.47 18.05
CA ASN A 130 0.58 12.21 17.94
C ASN A 130 1.26 13.02 16.81
N PHE A 131 0.49 13.51 15.86
CA PHE A 131 0.96 14.23 14.66
C PHE A 131 0.38 15.64 14.56
N ALA A 132 -0.37 16.08 15.56
CA ALA A 132 -1.01 17.39 15.56
C ALA A 132 -0.01 18.55 15.59
N ASN A 133 1.18 18.36 16.18
CA ASN A 133 2.24 19.35 16.16
C ASN A 133 2.76 19.65 14.74
N THR A 134 2.87 18.63 13.87
CA THR A 134 3.25 18.83 12.47
C THR A 134 2.17 19.59 11.71
N LEU A 135 0.88 19.31 11.98
CA LEU A 135 -0.22 20.04 11.42
C LEU A 135 -0.22 21.50 11.87
N GLU A 136 -0.01 21.78 13.17
CA GLU A 136 0.06 23.14 13.71
C GLU A 136 1.04 24.02 12.93
N LEU A 137 2.22 23.51 12.60
CA LEU A 137 3.27 24.24 11.87
C LEU A 137 2.83 24.69 10.48
N VAL A 138 1.93 23.96 9.82
CA VAL A 138 1.52 24.26 8.44
C VAL A 138 0.13 24.86 8.34
N LEU A 139 -0.68 24.71 9.37
CA LEU A 139 -2.10 25.10 9.38
C LEU A 139 -2.34 26.54 8.87
N PRO A 140 -1.58 27.59 9.30
CA PRO A 140 -1.78 28.97 8.83
C PRO A 140 -1.55 29.17 7.32
N ARG A 141 -0.90 28.21 6.67
CA ARG A 141 -0.57 28.26 5.23
C ARG A 141 -1.44 27.33 4.40
N THR A 142 -2.46 26.70 5.00
CA THR A 142 -3.37 25.77 4.31
C THR A 142 -4.79 26.33 4.27
N GLN A 143 -5.70 25.60 3.62
CA GLN A 143 -7.12 25.94 3.55
C GLN A 143 -7.96 25.23 4.62
N ILE A 144 -7.33 24.54 5.57
CA ILE A 144 -8.01 23.78 6.63
C ILE A 144 -8.78 24.75 7.53
N LYS A 145 -10.08 24.51 7.68
CA LYS A 145 -11.02 25.26 8.52
C LYS A 145 -11.43 24.44 9.75
N HIS A 146 -11.50 23.12 9.62
CA HIS A 146 -11.97 22.21 10.65
C HIS A 146 -10.91 21.18 10.99
N VAL A 147 -10.54 21.08 12.25
CA VAL A 147 -9.57 20.12 12.77
C VAL A 147 -10.25 19.21 13.78
N ILE A 148 -10.33 17.93 13.45
CA ILE A 148 -10.87 16.88 14.31
C ILE A 148 -9.68 16.06 14.82
N VAL A 149 -9.48 16.08 16.14
CA VAL A 149 -8.34 15.39 16.77
C VAL A 149 -8.81 14.06 17.37
N ALA A 150 -8.21 12.98 16.92
CA ALA A 150 -8.41 11.64 17.48
C ALA A 150 -7.31 11.32 18.49
N SER A 151 -7.60 10.50 19.48
CA SER A 151 -6.62 9.93 20.40
C SER A 151 -6.71 8.41 20.43
N VAL A 152 -5.58 7.71 20.61
CA VAL A 152 -5.54 6.24 20.54
C VAL A 152 -6.52 5.60 21.51
N GLY A 153 -6.60 6.13 22.75
CA GLY A 153 -7.39 5.53 23.81
C GLY A 153 -8.91 5.78 23.73
N GLU A 154 -9.40 6.72 22.91
CA GLU A 154 -10.80 7.13 22.97
C GLU A 154 -11.82 6.04 22.59
N MET A 155 -11.39 5.01 21.83
CA MET A 155 -12.22 3.87 21.44
C MET A 155 -12.24 2.74 22.47
N PHE A 156 -11.50 2.86 23.59
CA PHE A 156 -11.33 1.79 24.59
C PHE A 156 -12.20 1.96 25.84
N GLY A 157 -13.17 2.88 25.82
CA GLY A 157 -14.01 3.23 26.96
C GLY A 157 -13.33 4.19 27.94
N MET A 158 -14.09 4.71 28.91
CA MET A 158 -13.63 5.82 29.76
C MET A 158 -12.36 5.49 30.55
N ILE A 159 -12.34 4.41 31.32
CA ILE A 159 -11.23 4.11 32.25
C ILE A 159 -10.00 3.64 31.49
N LYS A 160 -10.14 2.59 30.67
CA LYS A 160 -9.01 2.02 29.90
C LYS A 160 -8.45 3.04 28.91
N GLY A 161 -9.34 3.79 28.24
CA GLY A 161 -8.95 4.82 27.29
C GLY A 161 -8.21 5.99 27.94
N ALA A 162 -8.70 6.48 29.10
CA ALA A 162 -8.02 7.54 29.86
C ALA A 162 -6.63 7.10 30.32
N LEU A 163 -6.51 5.87 30.85
CA LEU A 163 -5.21 5.32 31.26
C LEU A 163 -4.25 5.16 30.07
N MET A 164 -4.74 4.66 28.95
CA MET A 164 -3.95 4.50 27.72
C MET A 164 -3.44 5.87 27.22
N ASN A 165 -4.31 6.87 27.13
CA ASN A 165 -3.93 8.22 26.73
C ASN A 165 -2.95 8.86 27.70
N PHE A 166 -3.11 8.64 29.01
CA PHE A 166 -2.16 9.11 30.01
C PHE A 166 -0.76 8.49 29.79
N VAL A 167 -0.69 7.16 29.59
CA VAL A 167 0.57 6.46 29.33
C VAL A 167 1.21 6.98 28.04
N ILE A 168 0.46 7.13 26.95
CA ILE A 168 0.97 7.61 25.66
C ILE A 168 1.48 9.06 25.78
N ARG A 169 0.72 9.93 26.44
CA ARG A 169 1.07 11.36 26.56
C ARG A 169 2.15 11.64 27.58
N LYS A 170 2.07 11.05 28.78
CA LYS A 170 2.92 11.43 29.93
C LYS A 170 4.07 10.48 30.17
N VAL A 171 3.86 9.17 30.02
CA VAL A 171 4.91 8.16 30.29
C VAL A 171 5.78 7.96 29.06
N LYS A 172 5.16 7.64 27.91
CA LYS A 172 5.89 7.40 26.64
C LYS A 172 6.25 8.69 25.89
N LYS A 173 5.64 9.81 26.26
CA LYS A 173 5.85 11.12 25.62
C LYS A 173 5.73 11.10 24.10
N MET A 174 4.78 10.29 23.57
CA MET A 174 4.58 10.10 22.14
C MET A 174 3.65 11.15 21.52
N VAL A 175 3.12 12.06 22.28
CA VAL A 175 2.32 13.20 21.82
C VAL A 175 3.09 14.48 22.13
N PRO A 176 3.73 15.11 21.12
CA PRO A 176 4.34 16.42 21.25
C PRO A 176 3.29 17.47 21.63
N GLU A 177 3.72 18.54 22.31
CA GLU A 177 2.83 19.67 22.61
C GLU A 177 2.36 20.33 21.32
N TYR A 178 1.07 20.70 21.27
CA TYR A 178 0.48 21.45 20.16
C TYR A 178 -0.62 22.39 20.68
N ARG A 179 -0.87 23.47 19.94
CA ARG A 179 -1.89 24.49 20.27
C ARG A 179 -2.67 24.85 19.00
N ILE A 180 -3.62 24.02 18.63
CA ILE A 180 -4.51 24.29 17.50
C ILE A 180 -5.84 24.80 18.05
N PRO A 181 -6.25 26.05 17.74
CA PRO A 181 -7.52 26.59 18.23
C PRO A 181 -8.72 25.88 17.59
N ASN A 182 -9.85 25.89 18.30
CA ASN A 182 -11.13 25.38 17.82
C ASN A 182 -11.13 23.91 17.36
N THR A 183 -10.26 23.08 17.94
CA THR A 183 -10.26 21.63 17.64
C THR A 183 -11.47 20.96 18.27
N VAL A 184 -12.00 19.94 17.59
CA VAL A 184 -13.05 19.05 18.10
C VAL A 184 -12.44 17.66 18.27
N THR A 185 -12.72 16.98 19.39
CA THR A 185 -12.29 15.59 19.53
C THR A 185 -13.13 14.67 18.63
N PHE A 186 -12.55 13.59 18.14
CA PHE A 186 -13.26 12.63 17.30
C PHE A 186 -14.49 12.05 18.04
N GLN A 187 -14.36 11.80 19.33
CA GLN A 187 -15.48 11.36 20.17
C GLN A 187 -16.60 12.41 20.25
N THR A 188 -16.25 13.71 20.34
CA THR A 188 -17.24 14.79 20.34
C THR A 188 -17.93 14.87 18.98
N ALA A 189 -17.19 14.72 17.88
CA ALA A 189 -17.74 14.68 16.53
C ALA A 189 -18.76 13.54 16.38
N LEU A 190 -18.44 12.33 16.84
CA LEU A 190 -19.36 11.19 16.84
C LEU A 190 -20.63 11.47 17.66
N LYS A 191 -20.50 12.03 18.88
CA LYS A 191 -21.66 12.38 19.73
C LYS A 191 -22.57 13.43 19.10
N GLN A 192 -21.98 14.47 18.51
CA GLN A 192 -22.74 15.51 17.82
C GLN A 192 -23.41 14.97 16.56
N GLY A 193 -22.74 14.10 15.83
CA GLY A 193 -23.33 13.41 14.67
C GLY A 193 -24.51 12.53 15.05
N ALA A 194 -24.36 11.72 16.10
CA ALA A 194 -25.43 10.85 16.61
C ALA A 194 -26.69 11.62 17.09
N ALA A 195 -26.55 12.89 17.46
CA ALA A 195 -27.67 13.75 17.82
C ALA A 195 -28.44 14.34 16.62
N ASN A 196 -27.96 14.07 15.39
CA ASN A 196 -28.55 14.55 14.14
C ASN A 196 -28.94 13.39 13.23
N SER A 197 -29.93 13.59 12.38
CA SER A 197 -30.32 12.56 11.40
C SER A 197 -29.45 12.64 10.15
N PHE A 198 -28.69 11.58 9.89
CA PHE A 198 -27.95 11.42 8.64
C PHE A 198 -28.93 11.27 7.46
N LYS A 199 -28.65 11.98 6.37
CA LYS A 199 -29.38 11.85 5.10
C LYS A 199 -28.49 11.14 4.09
N PRO A 200 -28.85 9.92 3.65
CA PRO A 200 -28.08 9.21 2.63
C PRO A 200 -27.86 10.08 1.39
N VAL A 201 -26.64 10.03 0.87
CA VAL A 201 -26.25 10.75 -0.36
C VAL A 201 -26.25 9.74 -1.51
N GLU A 202 -26.95 10.07 -2.58
CA GLU A 202 -26.90 9.27 -3.79
C GLU A 202 -25.54 9.45 -4.47
N LEU A 203 -24.80 8.35 -4.59
CA LEU A 203 -23.46 8.29 -5.18
C LEU A 203 -23.43 7.36 -6.38
N THR A 204 -22.64 7.75 -7.35
CA THR A 204 -22.39 6.97 -8.56
C THR A 204 -20.95 6.45 -8.59
N ARG A 205 -20.69 5.52 -9.48
CA ARG A 205 -19.34 5.00 -9.72
C ARG A 205 -18.36 6.07 -10.22
N ASP A 206 -18.87 7.12 -10.86
CA ASP A 206 -18.05 8.20 -11.42
C ASP A 206 -17.67 9.28 -10.41
N ASP A 207 -18.39 9.36 -9.27
CA ASP A 207 -18.02 10.29 -8.20
C ASP A 207 -16.61 9.98 -7.67
N THR A 208 -15.86 11.05 -7.41
CA THR A 208 -14.51 10.92 -6.82
C THR A 208 -14.62 10.44 -5.37
N ALA A 209 -13.98 9.33 -5.05
CA ALA A 209 -13.93 8.80 -3.69
C ALA A 209 -12.67 9.25 -2.95
N LEU A 210 -11.52 9.19 -3.63
CA LEU A 210 -10.22 9.41 -3.01
C LEU A 210 -9.34 10.34 -3.87
N LEU A 211 -8.56 11.17 -3.20
CA LEU A 211 -7.33 11.72 -3.73
C LEU A 211 -6.17 10.97 -3.07
N GLN A 212 -5.53 10.10 -3.83
CA GLN A 212 -4.44 9.27 -3.33
C GLN A 212 -3.11 9.81 -3.83
N TYR A 213 -2.32 10.39 -2.93
CA TYR A 213 -1.06 11.01 -3.30
C TYR A 213 0.04 9.96 -3.48
N THR A 214 0.76 10.08 -4.60
CA THR A 214 1.91 9.24 -4.92
C THR A 214 3.19 10.00 -4.66
N GLY A 215 4.15 9.36 -4.05
CA GLY A 215 5.53 9.87 -3.99
C GLY A 215 6.13 9.81 -5.39
N GLY A 216 5.94 10.86 -6.18
CA GLY A 216 6.51 10.97 -7.52
C GLY A 216 8.03 10.80 -7.49
N THR A 217 8.54 10.02 -8.43
CA THR A 217 9.97 9.73 -8.54
C THR A 217 10.77 10.90 -9.12
N THR A 218 10.07 11.92 -9.62
CA THR A 218 10.66 13.04 -10.36
C THR A 218 10.25 14.41 -9.82
N GLY A 219 9.44 14.50 -8.74
CA GLY A 219 8.95 15.79 -8.28
C GLY A 219 8.06 15.73 -7.04
N LEU A 220 7.24 16.77 -6.84
CA LEU A 220 6.24 16.84 -5.80
C LEU A 220 5.17 15.76 -5.98
N ALA A 221 4.67 15.23 -4.87
CA ALA A 221 3.62 14.22 -4.88
C ALA A 221 2.35 14.72 -5.59
N LYS A 222 1.76 13.86 -6.42
CA LYS A 222 0.54 14.15 -7.19
C LYS A 222 -0.63 13.33 -6.66
N GLY A 223 -1.81 13.92 -6.63
CA GLY A 223 -3.03 13.21 -6.24
C GLY A 223 -3.65 12.45 -7.41
N ALA A 224 -3.62 11.11 -7.38
CA ALA A 224 -4.40 10.30 -8.31
C ALA A 224 -5.89 10.41 -7.91
N VAL A 225 -6.74 10.73 -8.88
CA VAL A 225 -8.20 10.81 -8.70
C VAL A 225 -8.78 9.42 -8.87
N LEU A 226 -9.16 8.80 -7.77
CA LEU A 226 -9.79 7.49 -7.75
C LEU A 226 -11.28 7.63 -7.48
N SER A 227 -12.10 7.18 -8.44
CA SER A 227 -13.55 7.18 -8.29
C SER A 227 -14.02 6.01 -7.42
N HIS A 228 -15.27 6.07 -6.96
CA HIS A 228 -15.93 4.93 -6.33
C HIS A 228 -15.86 3.68 -7.22
N GLY A 229 -16.08 3.85 -8.51
CA GLY A 229 -16.02 2.76 -9.49
C GLY A 229 -14.65 2.12 -9.62
N ASN A 230 -13.56 2.91 -9.62
CA ASN A 230 -12.21 2.37 -9.71
C ASN A 230 -11.89 1.44 -8.53
N ILE A 231 -12.20 1.88 -7.31
CA ILE A 231 -11.95 1.08 -6.09
C ILE A 231 -12.88 -0.16 -6.04
N CYS A 232 -14.17 0.00 -6.34
CA CYS A 232 -15.10 -1.12 -6.41
C CYS A 232 -14.68 -2.16 -7.44
N ALA A 233 -14.21 -1.72 -8.62
CA ALA A 233 -13.71 -2.61 -9.64
C ALA A 233 -12.52 -3.43 -9.15
N ASN A 234 -11.50 -2.77 -8.58
CA ASN A 234 -10.31 -3.48 -8.10
C ASN A 234 -10.63 -4.42 -6.93
N MET A 235 -11.54 -4.02 -6.04
CA MET A 235 -12.05 -4.90 -4.99
C MET A 235 -12.73 -6.15 -5.57
N LEU A 236 -13.58 -6.00 -6.60
CA LEU A 236 -14.26 -7.12 -7.26
C LEU A 236 -13.30 -8.03 -8.02
N GLN A 237 -12.29 -7.46 -8.71
CA GLN A 237 -11.21 -8.20 -9.37
C GLN A 237 -10.48 -9.09 -8.37
N ALA A 238 -10.08 -8.52 -7.22
CA ALA A 238 -9.42 -9.28 -6.18
C ALA A 238 -10.34 -10.30 -5.50
N LYS A 239 -11.61 -9.96 -5.26
CA LYS A 239 -12.60 -10.91 -4.72
C LYS A 239 -12.78 -12.10 -5.66
N GLU A 240 -12.86 -11.87 -6.97
CA GLU A 240 -12.93 -12.92 -7.98
C GLU A 240 -11.66 -13.81 -7.94
N TRP A 241 -10.48 -13.19 -7.75
CA TRP A 241 -9.21 -13.89 -7.69
C TRP A 241 -9.04 -14.81 -6.48
N ILE A 242 -9.57 -14.39 -5.32
CA ILE A 242 -9.40 -15.12 -4.05
C ILE A 242 -10.53 -16.13 -3.75
N LYS A 243 -11.60 -16.16 -4.54
CA LYS A 243 -12.86 -16.86 -4.21
C LYS A 243 -12.74 -18.37 -3.97
N ASN A 244 -11.75 -19.01 -4.64
CA ASN A 244 -11.53 -20.44 -4.49
C ASN A 244 -10.81 -20.81 -3.18
N SER A 245 -10.06 -19.88 -2.59
CA SER A 245 -9.17 -20.12 -1.43
C SER A 245 -9.71 -19.55 -0.13
N LEU A 246 -10.47 -18.44 -0.19
CA LEU A 246 -10.94 -17.71 0.98
C LEU A 246 -12.47 -17.68 1.04
N HIS A 247 -13.01 -17.71 2.26
CA HIS A 247 -14.45 -17.86 2.49
C HIS A 247 -15.02 -16.64 3.22
N GLU A 248 -16.15 -16.13 2.75
CA GLU A 248 -16.86 -15.01 3.37
C GLU A 248 -17.15 -15.26 4.86
N GLY A 249 -16.88 -14.25 5.68
CA GLY A 249 -17.16 -14.25 7.11
C GLY A 249 -16.32 -15.20 7.96
N LYS A 250 -15.25 -15.78 7.43
CA LYS A 250 -14.42 -16.77 8.14
C LYS A 250 -12.95 -16.36 8.29
N GLU A 251 -12.50 -15.32 7.59
CA GLU A 251 -11.08 -15.00 7.54
C GLU A 251 -10.69 -14.01 8.63
N THR A 252 -9.44 -14.14 9.11
CA THR A 252 -8.77 -13.21 10.02
C THR A 252 -7.53 -12.65 9.32
N VAL A 253 -7.52 -11.35 9.11
CA VAL A 253 -6.55 -10.66 8.26
C VAL A 253 -5.68 -9.74 9.09
N ILE A 254 -4.37 -9.80 8.89
CA ILE A 254 -3.42 -8.84 9.47
C ILE A 254 -3.27 -7.62 8.56
N ALA A 255 -3.59 -6.44 9.09
CA ALA A 255 -3.36 -5.15 8.44
C ALA A 255 -2.16 -4.45 9.07
N ALA A 256 -0.95 -4.85 8.67
CA ALA A 256 0.31 -4.25 9.11
C ALA A 256 0.76 -3.09 8.20
N LEU A 257 0.38 -3.12 6.93
CA LEU A 257 0.63 -2.03 6.01
C LEU A 257 -0.30 -0.86 6.30
N PRO A 258 0.15 0.40 6.12
CA PRO A 258 -0.63 1.57 6.49
C PRO A 258 -1.87 1.74 5.59
N LEU A 259 -3.05 1.86 6.20
CA LEU A 259 -4.32 2.01 5.49
C LEU A 259 -4.43 3.32 4.69
N TYR A 260 -3.63 4.34 5.01
CA TYR A 260 -3.55 5.55 4.19
C TYR A 260 -2.83 5.33 2.85
N HIS A 261 -2.21 4.17 2.63
CA HIS A 261 -1.63 3.77 1.36
C HIS A 261 -2.61 2.89 0.59
N ILE A 262 -2.74 3.13 -0.73
CA ILE A 262 -3.75 2.46 -1.57
C ILE A 262 -3.67 0.93 -1.53
N PHE A 263 -2.46 0.36 -1.42
CA PHE A 263 -2.29 -1.09 -1.31
C PHE A 263 -3.04 -1.66 -0.10
N ALA A 264 -2.81 -1.12 1.08
CA ALA A 264 -3.50 -1.59 2.28
C ALA A 264 -4.98 -1.17 2.29
N LEU A 265 -5.30 0.03 1.78
CA LEU A 265 -6.69 0.48 1.69
C LEU A 265 -7.54 -0.51 0.89
N THR A 266 -7.11 -0.87 -0.31
CA THR A 266 -7.89 -1.79 -1.15
C THR A 266 -7.74 -3.22 -0.66
N VAL A 267 -6.50 -3.70 -0.47
CA VAL A 267 -6.24 -5.13 -0.27
C VAL A 267 -6.48 -5.57 1.18
N ASN A 268 -6.12 -4.77 2.21
CA ASN A 268 -6.43 -5.13 3.59
C ASN A 268 -7.83 -4.70 4.03
N LEU A 269 -8.29 -3.50 3.61
CA LEU A 269 -9.54 -2.96 4.15
C LEU A 269 -10.71 -3.28 3.23
N MET A 270 -10.70 -2.83 1.96
CA MET A 270 -11.91 -2.91 1.11
C MET A 270 -12.31 -4.34 0.78
N ILE A 271 -11.36 -5.19 0.34
CA ILE A 271 -11.64 -6.59 -0.01
C ILE A 271 -12.17 -7.34 1.19
N PHE A 272 -11.49 -7.24 2.32
CA PHE A 272 -11.81 -8.04 3.50
C PHE A 272 -12.99 -7.49 4.31
N ALA A 273 -13.27 -6.19 4.25
CA ALA A 273 -14.53 -5.65 4.75
C ALA A 273 -15.72 -6.14 3.91
N ASN A 274 -15.59 -6.21 2.58
CA ASN A 274 -16.64 -6.74 1.70
C ASN A 274 -16.90 -8.24 1.92
N THR A 275 -15.88 -9.01 2.28
CA THR A 275 -16.02 -10.45 2.54
C THR A 275 -16.40 -10.79 4.00
N GLY A 276 -16.68 -9.82 4.85
CA GLY A 276 -17.08 -10.05 6.25
C GLY A 276 -15.97 -10.61 7.14
N SER A 277 -14.73 -10.34 6.80
CA SER A 277 -13.55 -10.80 7.53
C SER A 277 -13.27 -9.95 8.77
N LYS A 278 -12.56 -10.53 9.75
CA LYS A 278 -11.99 -9.80 10.88
C LYS A 278 -10.65 -9.21 10.48
N ILE A 279 -10.46 -7.91 10.61
CA ILE A 279 -9.23 -7.20 10.26
C ILE A 279 -8.53 -6.71 11.54
N ILE A 280 -7.33 -7.24 11.79
CA ILE A 280 -6.50 -6.86 12.94
C ILE A 280 -5.57 -5.74 12.52
N LEU A 281 -5.78 -4.56 13.07
CA LEU A 281 -5.02 -3.35 12.78
C LEU A 281 -3.74 -3.31 13.61
N ILE A 282 -2.60 -3.30 12.93
CA ILE A 282 -1.28 -3.12 13.56
C ILE A 282 -0.90 -1.65 13.46
N THR A 283 -0.92 -0.94 14.58
CA THR A 283 -0.68 0.51 14.61
C THR A 283 0.78 0.86 14.34
N ASN A 284 1.72 0.06 14.86
CA ASN A 284 3.15 0.25 14.67
C ASN A 284 3.85 -1.07 14.28
N PRO A 285 3.97 -1.38 13.00
CA PRO A 285 4.63 -2.60 12.55
C PRO A 285 6.15 -2.63 12.79
N ARG A 286 6.76 -1.49 13.16
CA ARG A 286 8.19 -1.42 13.53
C ARG A 286 8.46 -1.95 14.94
N ASP A 287 7.46 -1.97 15.82
CA ASP A 287 7.51 -2.70 17.10
C ASP A 287 7.32 -4.19 16.83
N MET A 288 8.38 -4.84 16.33
CA MET A 288 8.36 -6.25 15.94
C MET A 288 7.97 -7.17 17.10
N LYS A 289 8.39 -6.86 18.34
CA LYS A 289 8.03 -7.67 19.51
C LYS A 289 6.53 -7.60 19.80
N GLY A 290 5.99 -6.39 19.80
CA GLY A 290 4.55 -6.17 19.98
C GLY A 290 3.75 -6.80 18.83
N PHE A 291 4.24 -6.70 17.59
CA PHE A 291 3.57 -7.26 16.42
C PHE A 291 3.53 -8.81 16.47
N VAL A 292 4.65 -9.49 16.70
CA VAL A 292 4.66 -10.95 16.90
C VAL A 292 3.77 -11.37 18.08
N GLY A 293 3.75 -10.56 19.14
CA GLY A 293 2.83 -10.76 20.27
C GLY A 293 1.35 -10.68 19.89
N GLU A 294 0.97 -9.83 18.92
CA GLU A 294 -0.41 -9.82 18.39
C GLU A 294 -0.70 -11.07 17.53
N LEU A 295 0.27 -11.50 16.69
CA LEU A 295 0.10 -12.72 15.88
C LEU A 295 -0.10 -13.99 16.72
N LYS A 296 0.52 -14.06 17.91
CA LYS A 296 0.37 -15.21 18.82
C LYS A 296 -0.98 -15.27 19.53
N LYS A 297 -1.77 -14.19 19.51
CA LYS A 297 -3.06 -14.16 20.23
C LYS A 297 -4.18 -14.87 19.50
N GLU A 298 -4.13 -14.88 18.17
CA GLU A 298 -5.18 -15.44 17.33
C GLU A 298 -4.59 -16.07 16.06
N PRO A 299 -5.07 -17.25 15.65
CA PRO A 299 -4.68 -17.86 14.40
C PRO A 299 -5.20 -17.02 13.23
N ILE A 300 -4.26 -16.52 12.43
CA ILE A 300 -4.53 -15.70 11.25
C ILE A 300 -4.72 -16.57 10.01
N SER A 301 -5.53 -16.11 9.06
CA SER A 301 -5.71 -16.79 7.78
C SER A 301 -5.13 -16.04 6.59
N VAL A 302 -4.91 -14.72 6.72
CA VAL A 302 -4.33 -13.88 5.67
C VAL A 302 -3.28 -12.94 6.24
N PHE A 303 -2.12 -12.93 5.61
CA PHE A 303 -1.03 -12.01 5.91
C PHE A 303 -0.64 -11.23 4.65
N ILE A 304 -0.74 -9.90 4.70
CA ILE A 304 -0.38 -9.03 3.59
C ILE A 304 0.81 -8.18 4.01
N GLY A 305 1.86 -8.19 3.18
CA GLY A 305 3.10 -7.52 3.52
C GLY A 305 3.92 -7.07 2.31
N VAL A 306 5.10 -6.58 2.62
CA VAL A 306 6.16 -6.21 1.68
C VAL A 306 7.43 -6.98 2.02
N ASN A 307 8.37 -7.12 1.08
CA ASN A 307 9.59 -7.89 1.28
C ASN A 307 10.36 -7.53 2.57
N THR A 308 10.49 -6.25 2.89
CA THR A 308 11.19 -5.79 4.09
C THR A 308 10.50 -6.24 5.39
N LEU A 309 9.16 -6.29 5.39
CA LEU A 309 8.40 -6.81 6.54
C LEU A 309 8.58 -8.33 6.67
N PHE A 310 8.47 -9.07 5.57
CA PHE A 310 8.70 -10.52 5.57
C PHE A 310 10.11 -10.84 6.03
N ASN A 311 11.13 -10.13 5.50
CA ASN A 311 12.52 -10.32 5.91
C ASN A 311 12.74 -10.04 7.40
N ALA A 312 12.14 -8.97 7.93
CA ALA A 312 12.21 -8.67 9.35
C ALA A 312 11.59 -9.79 10.21
N MET A 313 10.47 -10.36 9.78
CA MET A 313 9.77 -11.44 10.49
C MET A 313 10.55 -12.76 10.48
N VAL A 314 11.00 -13.23 9.30
CA VAL A 314 11.69 -14.54 9.18
C VAL A 314 13.05 -14.60 9.86
N ASN A 315 13.63 -13.45 10.20
CA ASN A 315 14.87 -13.37 10.96
C ASN A 315 14.66 -13.27 12.49
N ARG A 316 13.41 -13.38 12.97
CA ARG A 316 13.08 -13.38 14.41
C ARG A 316 12.81 -14.79 14.93
N PRO A 317 13.48 -15.23 15.98
CA PRO A 317 13.23 -16.57 16.56
C PRO A 317 11.79 -16.75 17.05
N ASP A 318 11.21 -15.71 17.69
CA ASP A 318 9.86 -15.75 18.26
C ASP A 318 8.73 -15.77 17.21
N PHE A 319 9.03 -15.47 15.93
CA PHE A 319 8.08 -15.58 14.84
C PHE A 319 7.75 -17.04 14.51
N ALA A 320 8.71 -17.96 14.63
CA ALA A 320 8.48 -19.38 14.42
C ALA A 320 7.55 -20.05 15.47
N GLU A 321 7.28 -19.34 16.58
CA GLU A 321 6.37 -19.80 17.62
C GLU A 321 4.90 -19.39 17.37
N VAL A 322 4.62 -18.64 16.29
CA VAL A 322 3.25 -18.25 15.90
C VAL A 322 2.53 -19.46 15.31
N ASP A 323 1.25 -19.62 15.66
CA ASP A 323 0.39 -20.64 15.06
C ASP A 323 -0.07 -20.22 13.65
N PHE A 324 0.52 -20.83 12.63
CA PHE A 324 0.16 -20.64 11.22
C PHE A 324 -0.78 -21.70 10.65
N SER A 325 -1.36 -22.59 11.48
CA SER A 325 -2.21 -23.70 11.03
C SER A 325 -3.42 -23.25 10.20
N ARG A 326 -3.86 -22.01 10.35
CA ARG A 326 -4.97 -21.41 9.59
C ARG A 326 -4.53 -20.47 8.47
N LEU A 327 -3.23 -20.22 8.30
CA LEU A 327 -2.74 -19.32 7.27
C LEU A 327 -2.95 -19.93 5.88
N LYS A 328 -3.79 -19.30 5.07
CA LYS A 328 -4.17 -19.70 3.71
C LYS A 328 -3.52 -18.86 2.63
N LEU A 329 -3.32 -17.57 2.93
CA LEU A 329 -2.77 -16.61 1.98
C LEU A 329 -1.72 -15.72 2.64
N THR A 330 -0.54 -15.70 2.05
CA THR A 330 0.43 -14.62 2.25
C THR A 330 0.56 -13.86 0.94
N LEU A 331 0.22 -12.57 0.93
CA LEU A 331 0.31 -11.72 -0.26
C LEU A 331 1.46 -10.71 -0.11
N GLY A 332 2.38 -10.73 -1.07
CA GLY A 332 3.48 -9.78 -1.19
C GLY A 332 3.24 -8.80 -2.33
N GLY A 333 3.52 -7.53 -2.12
CA GLY A 333 3.38 -6.51 -3.17
C GLY A 333 4.13 -5.22 -2.84
N GLY A 334 4.01 -4.23 -3.73
CA GLY A 334 4.63 -2.90 -3.57
C GLY A 334 6.14 -2.85 -3.84
N MET A 335 6.82 -3.97 -3.77
CA MET A 335 8.23 -4.18 -4.17
C MET A 335 8.47 -5.66 -4.46
N ALA A 336 9.53 -5.97 -5.21
CA ALA A 336 9.90 -7.37 -5.49
C ALA A 336 10.19 -8.14 -4.18
N THR A 337 9.68 -9.36 -4.10
CA THR A 337 10.00 -10.28 -3.02
C THR A 337 11.30 -11.02 -3.35
N GLN A 338 12.23 -11.06 -2.43
CA GLN A 338 13.48 -11.80 -2.61
C GLN A 338 13.24 -13.31 -2.42
N ARG A 339 13.78 -14.13 -3.32
CA ARG A 339 13.66 -15.61 -3.27
C ARG A 339 14.03 -16.18 -1.90
N ALA A 340 15.18 -15.78 -1.35
CA ALA A 340 15.64 -16.25 -0.05
C ALA A 340 14.66 -15.94 1.09
N VAL A 341 14.00 -14.78 1.04
CA VAL A 341 12.96 -14.39 2.01
C VAL A 341 11.71 -15.25 1.82
N ALA A 342 11.27 -15.44 0.58
CA ALA A 342 10.08 -16.24 0.27
C ALA A 342 10.24 -17.71 0.68
N GLU A 343 11.42 -18.30 0.46
CA GLU A 343 11.73 -19.68 0.86
C GLU A 343 11.76 -19.85 2.38
N LYS A 344 12.40 -18.91 3.10
CA LYS A 344 12.39 -18.90 4.58
C LYS A 344 10.98 -18.74 5.13
N TRP A 345 10.19 -17.84 4.53
CA TRP A 345 8.80 -17.63 4.91
C TRP A 345 8.00 -18.92 4.78
N LYS A 346 8.04 -19.57 3.60
CA LYS A 346 7.35 -20.84 3.37
C LYS A 346 7.79 -21.93 4.34
N LYS A 347 9.10 -22.02 4.64
CA LYS A 347 9.63 -22.99 5.62
C LYS A 347 9.04 -22.79 7.02
N ILE A 348 8.82 -21.55 7.45
CA ILE A 348 8.29 -21.23 8.79
C ILE A 348 6.77 -21.38 8.82
N THR A 349 6.08 -20.85 7.81
CA THR A 349 4.61 -20.69 7.84
C THR A 349 3.86 -21.81 7.12
N GLY A 350 4.53 -22.59 6.28
CA GLY A 350 3.92 -23.59 5.39
C GLY A 350 3.27 -22.98 4.12
N THR A 351 3.11 -21.66 4.04
CA THR A 351 2.38 -20.97 2.96
C THR A 351 3.36 -20.16 2.10
N PRO A 352 3.32 -20.28 0.76
CA PRO A 352 4.17 -19.47 -0.11
C PRO A 352 3.74 -17.99 -0.08
N ILE A 353 4.66 -17.09 -0.44
CA ILE A 353 4.30 -15.69 -0.71
C ILE A 353 3.79 -15.61 -2.16
N VAL A 354 2.52 -15.25 -2.30
CA VAL A 354 1.87 -14.92 -3.57
C VAL A 354 2.21 -13.48 -3.91
N GLU A 355 2.90 -13.23 -5.01
CA GLU A 355 3.25 -11.89 -5.42
C GLU A 355 2.13 -11.23 -6.21
N ALA A 356 1.89 -9.95 -5.93
CA ALA A 356 0.97 -9.09 -6.66
C ALA A 356 1.66 -7.79 -7.06
N TYR A 357 1.31 -7.28 -8.21
CA TYR A 357 1.80 -6.03 -8.76
C TYR A 357 0.67 -5.02 -8.91
N GLY A 358 1.01 -3.77 -8.66
CA GLY A 358 0.09 -2.66 -8.84
C GLY A 358 0.73 -1.30 -8.55
N LEU A 359 0.00 -0.26 -8.85
CA LEU A 359 0.38 1.13 -8.66
C LEU A 359 -0.84 1.94 -8.21
N THR A 360 -0.60 3.07 -7.58
CA THR A 360 -1.67 3.92 -7.02
C THR A 360 -2.69 4.30 -8.08
N GLU A 361 -2.22 4.59 -9.27
CA GLU A 361 -2.99 4.98 -10.44
C GLU A 361 -3.91 3.85 -10.98
N ALA A 362 -3.76 2.62 -10.45
CA ALA A 362 -4.60 1.46 -10.80
C ALA A 362 -5.36 0.84 -9.61
N SER A 363 -5.52 1.55 -8.48
CA SER A 363 -6.42 1.29 -7.35
C SER A 363 -6.18 0.09 -6.39
N PRO A 364 -5.06 -0.61 -6.24
CA PRO A 364 -3.82 -0.56 -7.00
C PRO A 364 -3.62 -1.74 -7.96
N GLY A 365 -4.38 -2.87 -7.84
CA GLY A 365 -4.04 -4.19 -8.38
C GLY A 365 -4.13 -4.27 -9.90
N VAL A 366 -3.05 -4.75 -10.51
CA VAL A 366 -2.95 -4.99 -11.95
C VAL A 366 -2.73 -6.46 -12.25
N CYS A 367 -1.75 -7.08 -11.59
CA CYS A 367 -1.41 -8.49 -11.75
C CYS A 367 -1.29 -9.18 -10.40
N CYS A 368 -1.56 -10.48 -10.39
CA CYS A 368 -1.37 -11.33 -9.22
C CYS A 368 -1.04 -12.74 -9.67
N ASN A 369 -0.16 -13.42 -8.94
CA ASN A 369 0.02 -14.86 -9.12
C ASN A 369 -1.28 -15.59 -8.72
N PRO A 370 -1.65 -16.70 -9.36
CA PRO A 370 -2.70 -17.58 -8.87
C PRO A 370 -2.42 -18.05 -7.44
N LEU A 371 -3.48 -18.20 -6.64
CA LEU A 371 -3.32 -18.54 -5.22
C LEU A 371 -2.87 -19.97 -4.97
N ASN A 372 -3.03 -20.83 -5.95
CA ASN A 372 -2.64 -22.24 -5.90
C ASN A 372 -1.17 -22.52 -6.23
N ILE A 373 -0.32 -21.46 -6.32
CA ILE A 373 1.13 -21.66 -6.48
C ILE A 373 1.70 -22.38 -5.25
N GLU A 374 2.60 -23.35 -5.52
CA GLU A 374 3.25 -24.09 -4.44
C GLU A 374 4.59 -23.48 -4.00
N ALA A 375 5.18 -22.62 -4.81
CA ALA A 375 6.49 -22.03 -4.54
C ALA A 375 6.58 -20.60 -5.09
N TYR A 376 7.62 -19.88 -4.69
CA TYR A 376 7.95 -18.56 -5.21
C TYR A 376 8.14 -18.60 -6.74
N SER A 377 7.40 -17.75 -7.45
CA SER A 377 7.40 -17.70 -8.92
C SER A 377 8.49 -16.79 -9.49
N GLY A 378 8.85 -15.73 -8.76
CA GLY A 378 9.74 -14.65 -9.24
C GLY A 378 9.10 -13.76 -10.30
N GLY A 379 7.78 -13.87 -10.51
CA GLY A 379 7.00 -13.07 -11.42
C GLY A 379 5.84 -12.38 -10.72
N ILE A 380 5.25 -11.39 -11.38
CA ILE A 380 4.08 -10.67 -10.88
C ILE A 380 2.74 -11.36 -11.22
N GLY A 381 2.81 -12.51 -11.89
CA GLY A 381 1.65 -13.34 -12.21
C GLY A 381 0.92 -12.89 -13.46
N LEU A 382 -0.40 -12.97 -13.42
CA LEU A 382 -1.31 -12.73 -14.54
C LEU A 382 -2.10 -11.44 -14.28
N PRO A 383 -2.50 -10.69 -15.35
CA PRO A 383 -3.45 -9.60 -15.21
C PRO A 383 -4.74 -10.07 -14.52
N VAL A 384 -5.24 -9.30 -13.56
CA VAL A 384 -6.50 -9.63 -12.87
C VAL A 384 -7.71 -9.47 -13.80
N PRO A 385 -8.89 -10.06 -13.51
CA PRO A 385 -10.07 -9.97 -14.36
C PRO A 385 -10.38 -8.56 -14.85
N SER A 386 -10.91 -8.44 -16.08
CA SER A 386 -11.23 -7.16 -16.74
C SER A 386 -10.05 -6.21 -16.90
N THR A 387 -8.80 -6.71 -16.83
CA THR A 387 -7.58 -5.94 -17.03
C THR A 387 -6.93 -6.33 -18.34
N GLU A 388 -6.51 -5.35 -19.10
CA GLU A 388 -5.73 -5.51 -20.33
C GLU A 388 -4.35 -4.93 -20.14
N VAL A 389 -3.34 -5.61 -20.68
CA VAL A 389 -1.95 -5.16 -20.64
C VAL A 389 -1.34 -5.21 -22.02
N GLU A 390 -0.43 -4.28 -22.27
CA GLU A 390 0.44 -4.25 -23.46
C GLU A 390 1.87 -4.03 -23.00
N LEU A 391 2.82 -4.67 -23.67
CA LEU A 391 4.25 -4.38 -23.51
C LEU A 391 4.69 -3.61 -24.77
N ARG A 392 5.22 -2.40 -24.59
CA ARG A 392 5.57 -1.49 -25.70
C ARG A 392 7.06 -1.13 -25.68
N ASP A 393 7.61 -0.96 -26.86
CA ASP A 393 8.95 -0.39 -27.07
C ASP A 393 8.95 1.14 -26.92
N ALA A 394 10.11 1.76 -27.18
CA ALA A 394 10.27 3.21 -27.12
C ALA A 394 9.45 3.98 -28.16
N ASP A 395 9.07 3.34 -29.26
CA ASP A 395 8.22 3.91 -30.31
C ASP A 395 6.72 3.71 -30.03
N GLY A 396 6.36 3.08 -28.90
CA GLY A 396 5.00 2.79 -28.50
C GLY A 396 4.37 1.59 -29.23
N LYS A 397 5.17 0.77 -29.92
CA LYS A 397 4.71 -0.45 -30.59
C LYS A 397 4.78 -1.63 -29.64
N GLU A 398 3.84 -2.57 -29.77
CA GLU A 398 3.87 -3.81 -29.02
C GLU A 398 5.13 -4.63 -29.34
N VAL A 399 5.82 -5.11 -28.30
CA VAL A 399 6.96 -5.99 -28.44
C VAL A 399 6.53 -7.47 -28.61
N PRO A 400 7.32 -8.30 -29.26
CA PRO A 400 7.08 -9.76 -29.34
C PRO A 400 7.08 -10.40 -27.93
N ILE A 401 6.35 -11.51 -27.79
CA ILE A 401 6.38 -12.35 -26.58
C ILE A 401 7.82 -12.76 -26.26
N GLY A 402 8.20 -12.71 -24.98
CA GLY A 402 9.54 -13.00 -24.50
C GLY A 402 10.51 -11.81 -24.58
N GLN A 403 10.11 -10.69 -25.20
CA GLN A 403 10.92 -9.47 -25.23
C GLN A 403 10.50 -8.49 -24.15
N PRO A 404 11.47 -7.74 -23.55
CA PRO A 404 11.16 -6.72 -22.59
C PRO A 404 10.49 -5.51 -23.25
N GLY A 405 9.44 -4.99 -22.61
CA GLY A 405 8.74 -3.79 -23.02
C GLY A 405 8.18 -3.05 -21.81
N GLU A 406 7.87 -1.78 -22.00
CA GLU A 406 7.18 -1.00 -20.98
C GLU A 406 5.75 -1.49 -20.81
N LEU A 407 5.37 -1.77 -19.56
CA LEU A 407 4.04 -2.26 -19.21
C LEU A 407 3.02 -1.11 -19.25
N TRP A 408 2.00 -1.28 -20.07
CA TRP A 408 0.85 -0.40 -20.18
C TRP A 408 -0.41 -1.15 -19.75
N VAL A 409 -1.29 -0.48 -19.03
CA VAL A 409 -2.45 -1.11 -18.37
C VAL A 409 -3.74 -0.38 -18.69
N ARG A 410 -4.78 -1.13 -19.06
CA ARG A 410 -6.15 -0.63 -19.21
C ARG A 410 -7.12 -1.49 -18.42
N GLY A 411 -8.06 -0.86 -17.72
CA GLY A 411 -9.08 -1.57 -16.94
C GLY A 411 -9.94 -0.61 -16.11
N PRO A 412 -11.03 -1.10 -15.55
CA PRO A 412 -11.97 -0.27 -14.78
C PRO A 412 -11.37 0.28 -13.48
N GLN A 413 -10.27 -0.28 -13.01
CA GLN A 413 -9.53 0.15 -11.82
C GLN A 413 -8.58 1.33 -12.10
N VAL A 414 -8.32 1.70 -13.35
CA VAL A 414 -7.40 2.79 -13.70
C VAL A 414 -8.02 4.14 -13.32
N MET A 415 -7.22 5.01 -12.72
CA MET A 415 -7.61 6.34 -12.25
C MET A 415 -8.27 7.19 -13.33
N LYS A 416 -9.03 8.20 -12.91
CA LYS A 416 -9.56 9.22 -13.84
C LYS A 416 -8.47 10.18 -14.35
N GLY A 417 -7.36 10.31 -13.64
CA GLY A 417 -6.24 11.19 -13.94
C GLY A 417 -5.63 11.76 -12.67
N TYR A 418 -4.72 12.71 -12.82
CA TYR A 418 -4.12 13.45 -11.71
C TYR A 418 -4.89 14.73 -11.39
N TRP A 419 -5.14 14.97 -10.10
CA TRP A 419 -5.90 16.12 -9.60
C TRP A 419 -5.26 17.44 -10.06
N ASN A 420 -6.05 18.27 -10.75
CA ASN A 420 -5.63 19.56 -11.30
C ASN A 420 -4.37 19.50 -12.20
N ARG A 421 -4.12 18.35 -12.87
CA ARG A 421 -2.94 18.13 -13.73
C ARG A 421 -3.37 17.51 -15.08
N PRO A 422 -4.11 18.22 -15.94
CA PRO A 422 -4.61 17.65 -17.20
C PRO A 422 -3.48 17.25 -18.16
N GLU A 423 -2.39 18.04 -18.23
CA GLU A 423 -1.25 17.74 -19.10
C GLU A 423 -0.50 16.48 -18.66
N GLU A 424 -0.35 16.27 -17.35
CA GLU A 424 0.30 15.07 -16.81
C GLU A 424 -0.60 13.84 -16.95
N THR A 425 -1.91 14.04 -16.85
CA THR A 425 -2.89 12.98 -17.12
C THR A 425 -2.81 12.54 -18.57
N ALA A 426 -2.77 13.48 -19.52
CA ALA A 426 -2.66 13.19 -20.95
C ALA A 426 -1.33 12.50 -21.35
N LYS A 427 -0.26 12.70 -20.56
CA LYS A 427 1.00 11.96 -20.74
C LYS A 427 0.93 10.55 -20.16
N ALA A 428 0.22 10.38 -19.05
CA ALA A 428 0.14 9.11 -18.35
C ALA A 428 -0.88 8.13 -18.95
N ILE A 429 -1.97 8.64 -19.55
CA ILE A 429 -3.04 7.81 -20.11
C ILE A 429 -3.19 8.16 -21.60
N ASP A 430 -2.99 7.16 -22.47
CA ASP A 430 -3.10 7.34 -23.91
C ASP A 430 -4.55 7.47 -24.39
N ALA A 431 -4.74 7.81 -25.67
CA ALA A 431 -6.07 7.98 -26.28
C ALA A 431 -6.91 6.68 -26.29
N ARG A 432 -6.29 5.51 -26.11
CA ARG A 432 -6.96 4.21 -26.01
C ARG A 432 -7.33 3.85 -24.55
N GLY A 433 -6.97 4.71 -23.59
CA GLY A 433 -7.21 4.52 -22.16
C GLY A 433 -6.18 3.62 -21.46
N PHE A 434 -5.01 3.38 -22.06
CA PHE A 434 -3.92 2.67 -21.41
C PHE A 434 -3.08 3.63 -20.56
N LEU A 435 -2.83 3.23 -19.32
CA LEU A 435 -1.98 3.91 -18.37
C LEU A 435 -0.53 3.44 -18.55
N GLU A 436 0.41 4.39 -18.74
CA GLU A 436 1.84 4.16 -18.71
C GLU A 436 2.29 3.88 -17.26
N THR A 437 2.89 2.72 -16.99
CA THR A 437 3.32 2.37 -15.64
C THR A 437 4.74 2.83 -15.31
N GLY A 438 5.57 3.01 -16.32
CA GLY A 438 7.00 3.26 -16.17
C GLY A 438 7.80 2.03 -15.70
N ASP A 439 7.19 0.85 -15.69
CA ASP A 439 7.82 -0.40 -15.31
C ASP A 439 8.06 -1.28 -16.55
N ILE A 440 9.25 -1.89 -16.67
CA ILE A 440 9.61 -2.80 -17.76
C ILE A 440 9.28 -4.23 -17.34
N ALA A 441 8.57 -4.93 -18.21
CA ALA A 441 8.17 -6.32 -17.98
C ALA A 441 8.46 -7.20 -19.20
N VAL A 442 8.45 -8.51 -18.98
CA VAL A 442 8.48 -9.55 -20.00
C VAL A 442 7.25 -10.44 -19.80
N MET A 443 6.59 -10.82 -20.88
CA MET A 443 5.48 -11.78 -20.87
C MET A 443 5.92 -13.07 -21.56
N ASP A 444 5.62 -14.21 -20.95
CA ASP A 444 5.87 -15.52 -21.57
C ASP A 444 4.71 -15.99 -22.47
N GLU A 445 4.86 -17.12 -23.14
CA GLU A 445 3.86 -17.72 -24.03
C GLU A 445 2.55 -18.13 -23.33
N LYS A 446 2.55 -18.22 -22.01
CA LYS A 446 1.38 -18.53 -21.17
C LYS A 446 0.72 -17.27 -20.60
N GLY A 447 1.28 -16.09 -20.92
CA GLY A 447 0.77 -14.80 -20.44
C GLY A 447 1.24 -14.41 -19.03
N TRP A 448 2.20 -15.12 -18.45
CA TRP A 448 2.79 -14.74 -17.17
C TRP A 448 3.74 -13.57 -17.33
N LEU A 449 3.61 -12.62 -16.43
CA LEU A 449 4.40 -11.39 -16.42
C LEU A 449 5.49 -11.45 -15.35
N LYS A 450 6.67 -11.00 -15.73
CA LYS A 450 7.80 -10.78 -14.81
C LYS A 450 8.26 -9.33 -14.96
N LEU A 451 8.34 -8.60 -13.86
CA LEU A 451 9.00 -7.29 -13.86
C LEU A 451 10.51 -7.49 -14.02
N VAL A 452 11.08 -6.70 -14.90
CA VAL A 452 12.53 -6.63 -15.08
C VAL A 452 13.09 -5.53 -14.19
N ASP A 453 12.60 -4.29 -14.38
CA ASP A 453 12.90 -3.14 -13.52
C ASP A 453 12.03 -1.92 -13.88
N ARG A 454 12.36 -0.77 -13.29
CA ARG A 454 11.78 0.51 -13.70
C ARG A 454 12.57 1.13 -14.83
N LYS A 455 11.87 1.66 -15.83
CA LYS A 455 12.45 2.38 -16.97
C LYS A 455 13.52 3.41 -16.56
N LYS A 456 13.27 4.18 -15.49
CA LYS A 456 14.17 5.23 -14.97
C LYS A 456 15.31 4.71 -14.08
N ASP A 457 15.23 3.47 -13.60
CA ASP A 457 16.25 2.85 -12.73
C ASP A 457 17.23 1.99 -13.56
N LEU A 458 16.95 1.81 -14.86
CA LEU A 458 17.82 1.13 -15.80
C LEU A 458 19.22 1.75 -15.80
N ILE A 459 20.26 0.93 -15.71
CA ILE A 459 21.65 1.33 -15.70
C ILE A 459 22.27 0.93 -17.04
N VAL A 460 22.94 1.86 -17.72
CA VAL A 460 23.56 1.60 -19.02
C VAL A 460 25.07 1.46 -18.84
N VAL A 461 25.56 0.22 -18.83
CA VAL A 461 26.99 -0.08 -18.68
C VAL A 461 27.59 -0.48 -20.02
N SER A 462 28.47 0.36 -20.59
CA SER A 462 29.09 0.12 -21.90
C SER A 462 28.09 -0.17 -23.02
N GLY A 463 26.91 0.47 -23.00
CA GLY A 463 25.83 0.25 -23.97
C GLY A 463 24.91 -0.94 -23.66
N PHE A 464 25.18 -1.71 -22.62
CA PHE A 464 24.31 -2.80 -22.17
C PHE A 464 23.37 -2.35 -21.06
N ASN A 465 22.11 -2.72 -21.19
CA ASN A 465 21.10 -2.51 -20.16
C ASN A 465 21.35 -3.46 -18.97
N VAL A 466 21.53 -2.91 -17.79
CA VAL A 466 21.64 -3.65 -16.53
C VAL A 466 20.50 -3.23 -15.61
N TYR A 467 19.81 -4.20 -15.09
CA TYR A 467 18.65 -4.01 -14.24
C TYR A 467 19.05 -4.17 -12.77
N PRO A 468 18.89 -3.12 -11.94
CA PRO A 468 19.20 -3.17 -10.51
C PRO A 468 18.62 -4.37 -9.78
N ASN A 469 17.37 -4.75 -10.08
CA ASN A 469 16.70 -5.87 -9.42
C ASN A 469 17.42 -7.20 -9.65
N GLU A 470 18.01 -7.44 -10.83
CA GLU A 470 18.79 -8.64 -11.12
C GLU A 470 20.04 -8.72 -10.22
N ILE A 471 20.71 -7.59 -10.05
CA ILE A 471 21.91 -7.52 -9.19
C ILE A 471 21.53 -7.73 -7.72
N GLU A 472 20.46 -7.07 -7.28
CA GLU A 472 19.95 -7.19 -5.91
C GLU A 472 19.50 -8.63 -5.60
N GLU A 473 18.87 -9.33 -6.54
CA GLU A 473 18.46 -10.72 -6.38
C GLU A 473 19.68 -11.63 -6.16
N VAL A 474 20.74 -11.47 -6.95
CA VAL A 474 21.98 -12.24 -6.80
C VAL A 474 22.66 -11.95 -5.46
N VAL A 475 22.84 -10.67 -5.13
CA VAL A 475 23.51 -10.27 -3.87
C VAL A 475 22.74 -10.75 -2.64
N ALA A 476 21.41 -10.74 -2.70
CA ALA A 476 20.55 -11.16 -1.58
C ALA A 476 20.60 -12.67 -1.27
N VAL A 477 21.10 -13.50 -2.20
CA VAL A 477 21.30 -14.95 -1.97
C VAL A 477 22.45 -15.21 -0.99
N ASN A 478 23.40 -14.27 -0.87
CA ASN A 478 24.51 -14.41 0.07
C ASN A 478 24.01 -14.35 1.52
N ASP A 479 24.23 -15.41 2.30
CA ASP A 479 23.72 -15.57 3.66
C ASP A 479 24.19 -14.50 4.65
N LYS A 480 25.26 -13.78 4.34
CA LYS A 480 25.81 -12.68 5.15
C LYS A 480 25.18 -11.33 4.85
N VAL A 481 24.29 -11.24 3.85
CA VAL A 481 23.56 -10.03 3.45
C VAL A 481 22.19 -9.99 4.12
N LEU A 482 21.84 -8.86 4.73
CA LEU A 482 20.51 -8.61 5.30
C LEU A 482 19.63 -7.84 4.31
N GLU A 483 20.16 -6.75 3.74
CA GLU A 483 19.46 -5.91 2.77
C GLU A 483 20.45 -5.44 1.70
N VAL A 484 19.91 -5.18 0.51
CA VAL A 484 20.70 -4.71 -0.64
C VAL A 484 19.91 -3.74 -1.49
N ALA A 485 20.62 -2.76 -2.07
CA ALA A 485 20.12 -1.89 -3.12
C ALA A 485 21.21 -1.60 -4.14
N CYS A 486 20.87 -1.58 -5.42
CA CYS A 486 21.77 -1.29 -6.53
C CYS A 486 21.34 0.00 -7.23
N ILE A 487 22.31 0.85 -7.58
CA ILE A 487 22.12 2.05 -8.41
C ILE A 487 23.21 2.16 -9.47
N GLY A 488 22.91 2.91 -10.55
CA GLY A 488 23.91 3.42 -11.47
C GLY A 488 24.59 4.67 -10.92
N VAL A 489 25.90 4.74 -11.09
CA VAL A 489 26.70 5.95 -10.84
C VAL A 489 27.51 6.31 -12.08
N PRO A 490 27.74 7.60 -12.38
CA PRO A 490 28.53 8.01 -13.54
C PRO A 490 29.93 7.36 -13.55
N ASN A 491 30.38 6.91 -14.71
CA ASN A 491 31.70 6.32 -14.91
C ASN A 491 32.27 6.73 -16.26
N GLU A 492 33.46 7.30 -16.29
CA GLU A 492 34.09 7.83 -17.51
C GLU A 492 34.34 6.77 -18.60
N LYS A 493 34.56 5.50 -18.22
CA LYS A 493 34.89 4.42 -19.17
C LYS A 493 33.66 3.67 -19.69
N THR A 494 32.60 3.58 -18.89
CA THR A 494 31.44 2.72 -19.17
C THR A 494 30.13 3.49 -19.30
N GLY A 495 30.16 4.82 -19.20
CA GLY A 495 28.96 5.66 -19.07
C GLY A 495 28.44 5.62 -17.64
N GLU A 496 27.95 4.47 -17.20
CA GLU A 496 27.59 4.18 -15.82
C GLU A 496 28.34 2.96 -15.27
N ALA A 497 28.41 2.85 -13.96
CA ALA A 497 28.89 1.69 -13.24
C ALA A 497 27.92 1.32 -12.11
N LEU A 498 27.91 0.04 -11.74
CA LEU A 498 27.07 -0.44 -10.67
C LEU A 498 27.68 -0.12 -9.31
N LYS A 499 26.90 0.50 -8.45
CA LYS A 499 27.19 0.70 -7.03
C LYS A 499 26.12 -0.03 -6.19
N VAL A 500 26.57 -0.89 -5.27
CA VAL A 500 25.69 -1.67 -4.42
C VAL A 500 25.84 -1.22 -2.97
N PHE A 501 24.71 -0.95 -2.32
CA PHE A 501 24.63 -0.66 -0.90
C PHE A 501 24.12 -1.90 -0.17
N VAL A 502 24.81 -2.29 0.89
CA VAL A 502 24.53 -3.54 1.61
C VAL A 502 24.44 -3.29 3.10
N VAL A 503 23.37 -3.79 3.71
CA VAL A 503 23.29 -3.98 5.15
C VAL A 503 23.75 -5.39 5.47
N LYS A 504 24.79 -5.51 6.30
CA LYS A 504 25.34 -6.82 6.67
C LYS A 504 24.41 -7.52 7.66
N LYS A 505 24.24 -8.82 7.47
CA LYS A 505 23.70 -9.73 8.47
C LYS A 505 24.83 -10.31 9.33
N ASP A 506 25.98 -10.58 8.71
CA ASP A 506 27.22 -11.03 9.35
C ASP A 506 28.29 -9.95 9.16
N SER A 507 28.84 -9.46 10.27
CA SER A 507 29.86 -8.41 10.27
C SER A 507 31.17 -8.84 9.57
N SER A 508 31.42 -10.14 9.42
CA SER A 508 32.61 -10.68 8.75
C SER A 508 32.61 -10.48 7.24
N LEU A 509 31.45 -10.15 6.61
CA LEU A 509 31.36 -9.95 5.17
C LEU A 509 32.29 -8.83 4.71
N THR A 510 33.16 -9.11 3.74
CA THR A 510 34.04 -8.12 3.10
C THR A 510 33.53 -7.73 1.71
N LYS A 511 34.05 -6.61 1.18
CA LYS A 511 33.73 -6.17 -0.18
C LYS A 511 34.27 -7.14 -1.22
N GLU A 512 35.48 -7.61 -0.99
CA GLU A 512 36.21 -8.53 -1.86
C GLU A 512 35.48 -9.87 -1.97
N GLU A 513 35.02 -10.40 -0.83
CA GLU A 513 34.23 -11.63 -0.78
C GLU A 513 32.93 -11.48 -1.58
N LEU A 514 32.22 -10.36 -1.41
CA LEU A 514 30.96 -10.16 -2.10
C LEU A 514 31.13 -9.89 -3.60
N ILE A 515 32.19 -9.19 -4.01
CA ILE A 515 32.54 -9.01 -5.42
C ILE A 515 32.88 -10.34 -6.09
N GLU A 516 33.64 -11.20 -5.41
CA GLU A 516 34.00 -12.51 -5.93
C GLU A 516 32.77 -13.42 -6.06
N PHE A 517 31.87 -13.37 -5.08
CA PHE A 517 30.57 -14.02 -5.17
C PHE A 517 29.76 -13.51 -6.38
N CYS A 518 29.70 -12.20 -6.60
CA CYS A 518 29.02 -11.65 -7.78
C CYS A 518 29.68 -12.09 -9.10
N ARG A 519 30.99 -12.26 -9.14
CA ARG A 519 31.71 -12.73 -10.34
C ARG A 519 31.37 -14.17 -10.71
N SER A 520 31.07 -15.03 -9.73
CA SER A 520 30.68 -16.42 -10.01
C SER A 520 29.24 -16.51 -10.57
N GLU A 521 28.40 -15.51 -10.29
CA GLU A 521 26.97 -15.55 -10.63
C GLU A 521 26.56 -14.60 -11.76
N LEU A 522 27.39 -13.58 -12.07
CA LEU A 522 27.04 -12.51 -13.01
C LEU A 522 28.06 -12.38 -14.14
N THR A 523 27.59 -11.99 -15.31
CA THR A 523 28.49 -11.59 -16.41
C THR A 523 29.30 -10.35 -16.06
N ALA A 524 30.51 -10.22 -16.60
CA ALA A 524 31.50 -9.21 -16.17
C ALA A 524 31.00 -7.76 -16.11
N TYR A 525 30.13 -7.34 -17.05
CA TYR A 525 29.58 -5.98 -17.06
C TYR A 525 28.48 -5.74 -16.00
N LYS A 526 27.93 -6.83 -15.43
CA LYS A 526 26.95 -6.82 -14.34
C LYS A 526 27.56 -6.93 -12.94
N VAL A 527 28.88 -7.16 -12.86
CA VAL A 527 29.57 -7.24 -11.56
C VAL A 527 29.71 -5.84 -10.95
N PRO A 528 29.23 -5.59 -9.71
CA PRO A 528 29.38 -4.31 -9.05
C PRO A 528 30.85 -3.91 -8.92
N LYS A 529 31.17 -2.64 -9.23
CA LYS A 529 32.51 -2.09 -9.06
C LYS A 529 32.72 -1.43 -7.70
N ASP A 530 31.63 -1.00 -7.05
CA ASP A 530 31.69 -0.38 -5.73
C ASP A 530 30.61 -1.00 -4.84
N ILE A 531 31.03 -1.35 -3.62
CA ILE A 531 30.13 -1.86 -2.57
C ILE A 531 30.30 -0.94 -1.35
N GLU A 532 29.19 -0.38 -0.87
CA GLU A 532 29.15 0.46 0.32
C GLU A 532 28.32 -0.25 1.43
N PHE A 533 28.98 -0.60 2.54
CA PHE A 533 28.27 -1.14 3.70
C PHE A 533 27.61 -0.03 4.49
N ARG A 534 26.38 -0.29 4.96
CA ARG A 534 25.57 0.62 5.78
C ARG A 534 24.90 -0.12 6.91
N ASP A 535 24.54 0.61 7.97
CA ASP A 535 23.74 0.08 9.08
C ASP A 535 22.26 -0.08 8.68
N GLU A 536 21.75 0.81 7.80
CA GLU A 536 20.40 0.76 7.26
C GLU A 536 20.34 1.39 5.86
N LEU A 537 19.33 1.00 5.07
CA LEU A 537 19.01 1.63 3.80
C LEU A 537 17.83 2.60 3.96
N PRO A 538 17.79 3.73 3.19
CA PRO A 538 16.67 4.64 3.21
C PRO A 538 15.40 3.94 2.71
N LYS A 539 14.31 4.06 3.46
CA LYS A 539 13.03 3.40 3.16
C LYS A 539 11.86 4.38 3.22
N SER A 540 10.90 4.17 2.36
CA SER A 540 9.61 4.83 2.47
C SER A 540 8.84 4.33 3.72
N ASN A 541 7.75 5.00 4.04
CA ASN A 541 6.91 4.63 5.19
C ASN A 541 6.20 3.27 5.03
N VAL A 542 6.13 2.76 3.79
CA VAL A 542 5.65 1.41 3.48
C VAL A 542 6.78 0.38 3.38
N GLY A 543 8.00 0.74 3.77
CA GLY A 543 9.15 -0.15 3.80
C GLY A 543 9.88 -0.34 2.46
N LYS A 544 9.54 0.43 1.41
CA LYS A 544 10.20 0.35 0.11
C LYS A 544 11.53 1.09 0.13
N ILE A 545 12.61 0.46 -0.33
CA ILE A 545 13.92 1.09 -0.45
C ILE A 545 13.88 2.25 -1.46
N LEU A 546 14.45 3.39 -1.07
CA LEU A 546 14.44 4.65 -1.83
C LEU A 546 15.75 4.82 -2.62
N ARG A 547 15.86 4.17 -3.79
CA ARG A 547 17.04 4.27 -4.66
C ARG A 547 17.37 5.73 -5.07
N ARG A 548 16.35 6.60 -5.14
CA ARG A 548 16.57 8.02 -5.42
C ARG A 548 17.45 8.69 -4.36
N GLU A 549 17.16 8.47 -3.09
CA GLU A 549 17.96 9.02 -1.99
C GLU A 549 19.39 8.48 -2.00
N LEU A 550 19.55 7.19 -2.36
CA LEU A 550 20.88 6.59 -2.51
C LEU A 550 21.68 7.26 -3.65
N ARG A 551 21.02 7.57 -4.79
CA ARG A 551 21.67 8.32 -5.89
C ARG A 551 22.07 9.73 -5.47
N GLU A 552 21.17 10.48 -4.83
CA GLU A 552 21.44 11.82 -4.32
C GLU A 552 22.63 11.82 -3.34
N GLN A 553 22.68 10.84 -2.43
CA GLN A 553 23.79 10.67 -1.49
C GLN A 553 25.11 10.26 -2.17
N ALA A 554 25.04 9.48 -3.25
CA ALA A 554 26.24 9.07 -3.99
C ALA A 554 26.83 10.19 -4.85
N GLN A 555 26.00 11.13 -5.33
CA GLN A 555 26.43 12.30 -6.11
C GLN A 555 27.04 13.41 -5.23
N ASN A 556 26.68 13.46 -3.96
CA ASN A 556 27.17 14.47 -3.01
C ASN A 556 28.46 14.06 -2.28
N LYS A 557 29.02 12.89 -2.58
CA LYS A 557 30.33 12.38 -2.13
C LYS A 557 31.37 12.52 -3.22
#